data_3a13bb1d59890396f25d5a20024bc817
#
_entry.id   3a13bb1d59890396f25d5a20024bc817
#
_cell.length_a   1.000
_cell.length_b   1.000
_cell.length_c   1.000
_cell.angle_alpha   90.00
_cell.angle_beta   90.00
_cell.angle_gamma   90.00
#
_symmetry.space_group_name_H-M   'P 1'
#
loop_
_entity.id
_entity.type
_entity.pdbx_description
1 polymer ?
#
loop_
_entity_poly.entity_id
_entity_poly.type
_entity_poly.pdbx_seq_one_letter_code
_entity_poly.pdbx_strand_id
1 'polypeptide(L)'
;FSKAIEFSRQEALMLYDVLQGFQPENLPKVMEEMHKLENSADISKHEMMEKLAQEFITPIERDDIAHLAQELDEITDHIEDIILRMYMFNIQSIREEAFDFAKVIIGCCEQLKTALADFDNYKKSKIIPQAIIEINSLENEGDKLYTKALRSLFTTCKDPIEVLAWTET
;
A
#
# COMPACT_ATOMS: atom_id res chain seq x y z
N PHE A 1 -7.80 11.92 7.11
CA PHE A 1 -7.59 10.99 5.99
C PHE A 1 -6.37 11.37 5.15
N SER A 2 -6.22 12.64 4.72
CA SER A 2 -5.08 13.06 3.87
C SER A 2 -3.70 12.80 4.51
N LYS A 3 -3.59 12.84 5.84
CA LYS A 3 -2.35 12.48 6.56
C LYS A 3 -2.12 10.97 6.53
N ALA A 4 -3.17 10.16 6.69
CA ALA A 4 -3.06 8.71 6.67
C ALA A 4 -2.54 8.20 5.32
N ILE A 5 -3.17 8.58 4.22
CA ILE A 5 -2.74 8.16 2.88
C ILE A 5 -1.31 8.66 2.52
N GLU A 6 -0.84 9.73 3.13
CA GLU A 6 0.54 10.19 2.90
C GLU A 6 1.57 9.21 3.47
N PHE A 7 1.28 8.52 4.57
CA PHE A 7 2.15 7.46 5.09
C PHE A 7 2.21 6.26 4.12
N SER A 8 1.05 5.75 3.69
CA SER A 8 0.99 4.65 2.71
C SER A 8 1.74 4.99 1.42
N ARG A 9 1.60 6.24 0.95
CA ARG A 9 2.33 6.73 -0.21
C ARG A 9 3.85 6.76 0.02
N GLN A 10 4.31 7.19 1.19
CA GLN A 10 5.74 7.21 1.53
C GLN A 10 6.30 5.79 1.58
N GLU A 11 5.56 4.84 2.14
CA GLU A 11 5.95 3.43 2.15
C GLU A 11 6.00 2.83 0.75
N ALA A 12 5.02 3.12 -0.11
CA ALA A 12 5.02 2.67 -1.49
C ALA A 12 6.23 3.18 -2.28
N LEU A 13 6.63 4.44 -2.08
CA LEU A 13 7.84 5.01 -2.68
C LEU A 13 9.10 4.37 -2.10
N MET A 14 9.16 4.18 -0.78
CA MET A 14 10.28 3.52 -0.12
C MET A 14 10.43 2.07 -0.58
N LEU A 15 9.32 1.32 -0.73
CA LEU A 15 9.32 -0.01 -1.33
C LEU A 15 9.98 0.00 -2.71
N TYR A 16 9.56 0.91 -3.59
CA TYR A 16 10.14 1.02 -4.94
C TYR A 16 11.64 1.31 -4.92
N ASP A 17 12.08 2.24 -4.06
CA ASP A 17 13.50 2.57 -3.90
C ASP A 17 14.32 1.38 -3.39
N VAL A 18 13.76 0.62 -2.44
CA VAL A 18 14.37 -0.62 -1.93
C VAL A 18 14.51 -1.67 -3.03
N LEU A 19 13.49 -1.84 -3.87
CA LEU A 19 13.57 -2.76 -5.01
C LEU A 19 14.67 -2.35 -5.98
N GLN A 20 14.83 -1.04 -6.28
CA GLN A 20 15.86 -0.53 -7.18
C GLN A 20 17.30 -0.74 -6.65
N GLY A 21 17.50 -0.52 -5.38
CA GLY A 21 18.81 -0.64 -4.71
C GLY A 21 18.94 -1.90 -3.87
N PHE A 22 18.24 -2.98 -4.22
CA PHE A 22 18.09 -4.15 -3.37
C PHE A 22 19.40 -4.80 -2.98
N GLN A 23 19.57 -4.93 -1.67
CA GLN A 23 20.64 -5.66 -1.01
C GLN A 23 20.03 -6.44 0.16
N PRO A 24 20.05 -7.78 0.14
CA PRO A 24 19.41 -8.60 1.19
C PRO A 24 19.87 -8.26 2.60
N GLU A 25 21.14 -7.92 2.78
CA GLU A 25 21.74 -7.53 4.05
C GLU A 25 21.17 -6.23 4.64
N ASN A 26 20.54 -5.37 3.82
CA ASN A 26 19.94 -4.13 4.26
C ASN A 26 18.48 -4.32 4.72
N LEU A 27 17.84 -5.45 4.43
CA LEU A 27 16.43 -5.68 4.79
C LEU A 27 16.12 -5.43 6.27
N PRO A 28 16.94 -5.86 7.27
CA PRO A 28 16.64 -5.57 8.67
C PRO A 28 16.54 -4.07 8.97
N LYS A 29 17.40 -3.26 8.35
CA LYS A 29 17.35 -1.80 8.50
C LYS A 29 16.13 -1.20 7.81
N VAL A 30 15.82 -1.68 6.61
CA VAL A 30 14.63 -1.25 5.86
C VAL A 30 13.35 -1.56 6.63
N MET A 31 13.25 -2.75 7.25
CA MET A 31 12.13 -3.12 8.12
C MET A 31 11.95 -2.13 9.28
N GLU A 32 13.04 -1.74 9.96
CA GLU A 32 12.97 -0.75 11.04
C GLU A 32 12.50 0.63 10.55
N GLU A 33 12.90 1.03 9.36
CA GLU A 33 12.50 2.31 8.76
C GLU A 33 11.04 2.28 8.30
N MET A 34 10.58 1.18 7.70
CA MET A 34 9.20 0.96 7.29
C MET A 34 8.28 0.94 8.51
N HIS A 35 8.64 0.16 9.53
CA HIS A 35 7.88 0.07 10.79
C HIS A 35 7.70 1.42 11.51
N LYS A 36 8.63 2.35 11.37
CA LYS A 36 8.46 3.72 11.90
C LYS A 36 7.39 4.51 11.15
N LEU A 37 7.23 4.27 9.86
CA LEU A 37 6.18 4.90 9.05
C LEU A 37 4.82 4.31 9.41
N GLU A 38 4.71 2.98 9.45
CA GLU A 38 3.51 2.25 9.88
C GLU A 38 3.07 2.72 11.28
N ASN A 39 3.95 2.70 12.26
CA ASN A 39 3.65 3.14 13.62
C ASN A 39 3.18 4.61 13.67
N SER A 40 3.70 5.46 12.78
CA SER A 40 3.24 6.85 12.64
C SER A 40 1.85 6.95 12.00
N ALA A 41 1.50 6.03 11.12
CA ALA A 41 0.17 5.89 10.54
C ALA A 41 -0.84 5.42 11.59
N ASP A 42 -0.50 4.38 12.36
CA ASP A 42 -1.34 3.84 13.45
C ASP A 42 -1.61 4.90 14.54
N ILE A 43 -0.60 5.63 14.98
CA ILE A 43 -0.78 6.78 15.90
C ILE A 43 -1.74 7.81 15.29
N SER A 44 -1.60 8.11 14.00
CA SER A 44 -2.48 9.07 13.31
C SER A 44 -3.93 8.57 13.23
N LYS A 45 -4.14 7.26 13.05
CA LYS A 45 -5.45 6.61 13.11
C LYS A 45 -6.05 6.72 14.51
N HIS A 46 -5.29 6.39 15.54
CA HIS A 46 -5.74 6.51 16.93
C HIS A 46 -6.16 7.95 17.28
N GLU A 47 -5.35 8.95 16.92
CA GLU A 47 -5.70 10.37 17.11
C GLU A 47 -7.01 10.75 16.41
N MET A 48 -7.25 10.20 15.22
CA MET A 48 -8.49 10.43 14.47
C MET A 48 -9.69 9.79 15.14
N MET A 49 -9.53 8.56 15.64
CA MET A 49 -10.59 7.84 16.36
C MET A 49 -10.93 8.52 17.70
N GLU A 50 -9.94 9.02 18.43
CA GLU A 50 -10.16 9.81 19.66
C GLU A 50 -10.95 11.09 19.36
N LYS A 51 -10.61 11.82 18.30
CA LYS A 51 -11.37 13.02 17.87
C LYS A 51 -12.79 12.64 17.48
N LEU A 52 -12.97 11.57 16.70
CA LEU A 52 -14.28 11.08 16.30
C LEU A 52 -15.16 10.76 17.52
N ALA A 53 -14.59 10.19 18.58
CA ALA A 53 -15.33 9.89 19.82
C ALA A 53 -15.78 11.16 20.57
N GLN A 54 -15.06 12.27 20.44
CA GLN A 54 -15.36 13.54 21.12
C GLN A 54 -16.30 14.45 20.32
N GLU A 55 -16.33 14.31 18.98
CA GLU A 55 -17.17 15.14 18.11
C GLU A 55 -18.65 14.79 18.30
N PHE A 56 -19.50 15.81 18.46
CA PHE A 56 -20.95 15.61 18.60
C PHE A 56 -21.67 15.47 17.25
N ILE A 57 -21.20 16.22 16.24
CA ILE A 57 -21.76 16.21 14.89
C ILE A 57 -20.64 15.91 13.90
N THR A 58 -20.81 14.88 13.09
CA THR A 58 -19.86 14.48 12.04
C THR A 58 -20.44 14.75 10.65
N PRO A 59 -19.59 15.05 9.64
CA PRO A 59 -20.06 15.38 8.28
C PRO A 59 -20.65 14.17 7.53
N ILE A 60 -20.27 12.95 7.92
CA ILE A 60 -20.77 11.65 7.46
C ILE A 60 -20.99 10.74 8.66
N GLU A 61 -21.57 9.57 8.46
CA GLU A 61 -21.81 8.60 9.54
C GLU A 61 -20.48 8.21 10.23
N ARG A 62 -20.54 8.07 11.56
CA ARG A 62 -19.34 7.74 12.35
C ARG A 62 -18.71 6.42 11.94
N ASP A 63 -19.55 5.44 11.65
CA ASP A 63 -19.12 4.11 11.25
C ASP A 63 -18.39 4.16 9.91
N ASP A 64 -18.82 5.01 8.97
CA ASP A 64 -18.14 5.20 7.69
C ASP A 64 -16.75 5.85 7.88
N ILE A 65 -16.64 6.82 8.81
CA ILE A 65 -15.33 7.44 9.14
C ILE A 65 -14.38 6.40 9.74
N ALA A 66 -14.89 5.61 10.69
CA ALA A 66 -14.09 4.57 11.34
C ALA A 66 -13.65 3.49 10.35
N HIS A 67 -14.55 3.07 9.47
CA HIS A 67 -14.24 2.09 8.43
C HIS A 67 -13.21 2.63 7.44
N LEU A 68 -13.38 3.84 6.92
CA LEU A 68 -12.41 4.46 6.03
C LEU A 68 -11.03 4.62 6.70
N ALA A 69 -11.00 4.96 8.00
CA ALA A 69 -9.75 5.05 8.74
C ALA A 69 -9.04 3.69 8.83
N GLN A 70 -9.79 2.62 9.05
CA GLN A 70 -9.27 1.25 9.10
C GLN A 70 -8.74 0.81 7.73
N GLU A 71 -9.48 1.03 6.65
CA GLU A 71 -9.06 0.67 5.28
C GLU A 71 -7.77 1.40 4.86
N LEU A 72 -7.61 2.68 5.28
CA LEU A 72 -6.39 3.44 5.01
C LEU A 72 -5.18 2.90 5.78
N ASP A 73 -5.37 2.42 6.98
CA ASP A 73 -4.36 1.79 7.81
C ASP A 73 -3.91 0.45 7.21
N GLU A 74 -4.86 -0.38 6.78
CA GLU A 74 -4.58 -1.66 6.14
C GLU A 74 -3.71 -1.54 4.87
N ILE A 75 -3.80 -0.41 4.14
CA ILE A 75 -2.91 -0.16 3.00
C ILE A 75 -1.45 -0.07 3.47
N THR A 76 -1.21 0.65 4.56
CA THR A 76 0.14 0.82 5.14
C THR A 76 0.67 -0.51 5.64
N ASP A 77 -0.12 -1.25 6.43
CA ASP A 77 0.22 -2.58 6.95
C ASP A 77 0.60 -3.56 5.82
N HIS A 78 -0.18 -3.57 4.74
CA HIS A 78 0.10 -4.46 3.61
C HIS A 78 1.37 -4.10 2.84
N ILE A 79 1.74 -2.81 2.76
CA ILE A 79 2.99 -2.40 2.12
C ILE A 79 4.19 -2.80 3.00
N GLU A 80 4.10 -2.61 4.32
CA GLU A 80 5.11 -3.09 5.27
C GLU A 80 5.29 -4.61 5.18
N ASP A 81 4.17 -5.36 5.10
CA ASP A 81 4.18 -6.82 5.05
C ASP A 81 4.98 -7.37 3.85
N ILE A 82 5.05 -6.65 2.73
CA ILE A 82 5.90 -7.02 1.58
C ILE A 82 7.37 -7.12 2.01
N ILE A 83 7.88 -6.11 2.70
CA ILE A 83 9.28 -6.08 3.17
C ILE A 83 9.54 -7.16 4.22
N LEU A 84 8.58 -7.38 5.14
CA LEU A 84 8.65 -8.45 6.13
C LEU A 84 8.72 -9.82 5.45
N ARG A 85 7.91 -10.07 4.43
CA ARG A 85 7.92 -11.33 3.66
C ARG A 85 9.21 -11.50 2.88
N MET A 86 9.73 -10.44 2.25
CA MET A 86 11.04 -10.49 1.59
C MET A 86 12.15 -10.94 2.56
N TYR A 87 12.12 -10.47 3.79
CA TYR A 87 13.05 -10.91 4.83
C TYR A 87 12.79 -12.34 5.29
N MET A 88 11.54 -12.67 5.66
CA MET A 88 11.15 -13.99 6.16
C MET A 88 11.45 -15.11 5.16
N PHE A 89 11.22 -14.86 3.88
CA PHE A 89 11.47 -15.83 2.81
C PHE A 89 12.88 -15.74 2.23
N ASN A 90 13.75 -14.91 2.83
CA ASN A 90 15.17 -14.80 2.43
C ASN A 90 15.34 -14.49 0.94
N ILE A 91 14.58 -13.53 0.43
CA ILE A 91 14.69 -13.10 -0.97
C ILE A 91 16.12 -12.62 -1.24
N GLN A 92 16.76 -13.14 -2.28
CA GLN A 92 18.15 -12.83 -2.62
C GLN A 92 18.32 -11.94 -3.85
N SER A 93 17.28 -11.85 -4.68
CA SER A 93 17.28 -11.01 -5.89
C SER A 93 15.86 -10.61 -6.24
N ILE A 94 15.71 -9.46 -6.86
CA ILE A 94 14.38 -8.92 -7.24
C ILE A 94 14.01 -9.41 -8.64
N ARG A 95 12.77 -9.83 -8.81
CA ARG A 95 12.16 -10.14 -10.10
C ARG A 95 11.67 -8.85 -10.77
N GLU A 96 11.77 -8.78 -12.09
CA GLU A 96 11.37 -7.58 -12.84
C GLU A 96 9.91 -7.21 -12.61
N GLU A 97 9.03 -8.19 -12.45
CA GLU A 97 7.61 -7.99 -12.23
C GLU A 97 7.31 -7.20 -10.95
N ALA A 98 8.17 -7.32 -9.91
CA ALA A 98 8.01 -6.59 -8.64
C ALA A 98 8.04 -5.06 -8.81
N PHE A 99 8.83 -4.55 -9.76
CA PHE A 99 8.86 -3.11 -10.06
C PHE A 99 7.54 -2.60 -10.63
N ASP A 100 6.89 -3.40 -11.45
CA ASP A 100 5.62 -3.02 -12.05
C ASP A 100 4.49 -3.02 -11.01
N PHE A 101 4.47 -4.00 -10.09
CA PHE A 101 3.56 -3.99 -8.94
C PHE A 101 3.77 -2.75 -8.06
N ALA A 102 5.00 -2.43 -7.69
CA ALA A 102 5.29 -1.25 -6.87
C ALA A 102 4.81 0.06 -7.54
N LYS A 103 4.94 0.18 -8.87
CA LYS A 103 4.40 1.33 -9.63
C LYS A 103 2.86 1.40 -9.57
N VAL A 104 2.18 0.27 -9.68
CA VAL A 104 0.71 0.20 -9.54
C VAL A 104 0.30 0.64 -8.13
N ILE A 105 0.96 0.15 -7.09
CA ILE A 105 0.70 0.55 -5.70
C ILE A 105 0.89 2.07 -5.51
N ILE A 106 2.00 2.63 -5.99
CA ILE A 106 2.25 4.08 -5.95
C ILE A 106 1.12 4.83 -6.68
N GLY A 107 0.75 4.37 -7.88
CA GLY A 107 -0.35 4.96 -8.65
C GLY A 107 -1.67 4.99 -7.89
N CYS A 108 -2.03 3.89 -7.23
CA CYS A 108 -3.23 3.80 -6.40
C CYS A 108 -3.18 4.78 -5.21
N CYS A 109 -2.05 4.86 -4.50
CA CYS A 109 -1.85 5.79 -3.40
C CYS A 109 -1.97 7.26 -3.84
N GLU A 110 -1.42 7.63 -5.01
CA GLU A 110 -1.51 8.99 -5.57
C GLU A 110 -2.95 9.36 -5.94
N GLN A 111 -3.70 8.43 -6.55
CA GLN A 111 -5.11 8.67 -6.87
C GLN A 111 -5.97 8.76 -5.61
N LEU A 112 -5.74 7.90 -4.63
CA LEU A 112 -6.44 7.94 -3.35
C LEU A 112 -6.16 9.23 -2.59
N LYS A 113 -4.90 9.69 -2.57
CA LYS A 113 -4.52 11.00 -2.03
C LYS A 113 -5.26 12.14 -2.72
N THR A 114 -5.39 12.09 -4.05
CA THR A 114 -6.13 13.07 -4.86
C THR A 114 -7.62 13.08 -4.49
N ALA A 115 -8.22 11.90 -4.33
CA ALA A 115 -9.61 11.76 -3.89
C ALA A 115 -9.84 12.33 -2.49
N LEU A 116 -8.97 11.97 -1.55
CA LEU A 116 -9.09 12.40 -0.16
C LEU A 116 -8.80 13.90 0.04
N ALA A 117 -8.03 14.53 -0.83
CA ALA A 117 -7.80 15.98 -0.80
C ALA A 117 -9.09 16.80 -1.12
N ASP A 118 -10.03 16.22 -1.89
CA ASP A 118 -11.34 16.86 -2.19
C ASP A 118 -12.49 16.28 -1.33
N PHE A 119 -12.17 15.53 -0.28
CA PHE A 119 -13.16 14.81 0.51
C PHE A 119 -14.14 15.75 1.24
N ASP A 120 -13.71 16.92 1.65
CA ASP A 120 -14.59 17.94 2.26
C ASP A 120 -15.73 18.38 1.30
N ASN A 121 -15.53 18.22 0.00
CA ASN A 121 -16.48 18.54 -1.04
C ASN A 121 -17.16 17.30 -1.65
N TYR A 122 -17.13 16.14 -0.97
CA TYR A 122 -17.47 14.83 -1.54
C TYR A 122 -18.84 14.79 -2.26
N LYS A 123 -19.87 15.51 -1.73
CA LYS A 123 -21.21 15.54 -2.34
C LYS A 123 -21.28 16.17 -3.74
N LYS A 124 -20.31 17.02 -4.08
CA LYS A 124 -20.23 17.76 -5.35
C LYS A 124 -18.92 17.54 -6.09
N SER A 125 -18.05 16.74 -5.55
CA SER A 125 -16.75 16.46 -6.14
C SER A 125 -16.90 15.81 -7.52
N LYS A 126 -16.13 16.30 -8.48
CA LYS A 126 -15.88 15.62 -9.75
C LYS A 126 -14.54 14.89 -9.76
N ILE A 127 -13.69 15.17 -8.77
CA ILE A 127 -12.36 14.61 -8.61
C ILE A 127 -12.47 13.19 -8.06
N ILE A 128 -13.25 12.99 -7.00
CA ILE A 128 -13.40 11.68 -6.34
C ILE A 128 -13.87 10.59 -7.31
N PRO A 129 -14.96 10.75 -8.10
CA PRO A 129 -15.36 9.73 -9.06
C PRO A 129 -14.30 9.44 -10.11
N GLN A 130 -13.56 10.46 -10.58
CA GLN A 130 -12.50 10.26 -11.55
C GLN A 130 -11.32 9.48 -10.95
N ALA A 131 -10.88 9.83 -9.73
CA ALA A 131 -9.82 9.12 -9.03
C ALA A 131 -10.19 7.64 -8.77
N ILE A 132 -11.45 7.36 -8.43
CA ILE A 132 -11.95 5.98 -8.28
C ILE A 132 -11.86 5.21 -9.62
N ILE A 133 -12.20 5.84 -10.74
CA ILE A 133 -12.09 5.21 -12.06
C ILE A 133 -10.63 4.87 -12.36
N GLU A 134 -9.69 5.78 -12.06
CA GLU A 134 -8.26 5.54 -12.25
C GLU A 134 -7.73 4.42 -11.34
N ILE A 135 -8.17 4.38 -10.07
CA ILE A 135 -7.82 3.29 -9.13
C ILE A 135 -8.30 1.94 -9.68
N ASN A 136 -9.56 1.86 -10.14
CA ASN A 136 -10.10 0.64 -10.74
C ASN A 136 -9.33 0.22 -12.01
N SER A 137 -8.83 1.20 -12.78
CA SER A 137 -7.98 0.90 -13.93
C SER A 137 -6.63 0.31 -13.53
N LEU A 138 -6.01 0.87 -12.47
CA LEU A 138 -4.76 0.37 -11.91
C LEU A 138 -4.94 -1.02 -11.25
N GLU A 139 -6.06 -1.26 -10.56
CA GLU A 139 -6.42 -2.59 -10.04
C GLU A 139 -6.46 -3.63 -11.17
N ASN A 140 -7.19 -3.32 -12.24
CA ASN A 140 -7.26 -4.21 -13.42
C ASN A 140 -5.88 -4.43 -14.10
N GLU A 141 -4.96 -3.47 -14.01
CA GLU A 141 -3.57 -3.64 -14.45
C GLU A 141 -2.83 -4.59 -13.51
N GLY A 142 -2.96 -4.39 -12.19
CA GLY A 142 -2.40 -5.26 -11.15
C GLY A 142 -2.83 -6.72 -11.31
N ASP A 143 -4.10 -6.98 -11.56
CA ASP A 143 -4.65 -8.33 -11.79
C ASP A 143 -4.00 -9.02 -12.99
N LYS A 144 -3.80 -8.27 -14.07
CA LYS A 144 -3.12 -8.79 -15.28
C LYS A 144 -1.64 -9.06 -15.00
N LEU A 145 -0.98 -8.16 -14.27
CA LEU A 145 0.41 -8.34 -13.84
C LEU A 145 0.54 -9.58 -12.96
N TYR A 146 -0.35 -9.75 -11.96
CA TYR A 146 -0.36 -10.92 -11.08
C TYR A 146 -0.47 -12.23 -11.87
N THR A 147 -1.45 -12.32 -12.76
CA THR A 147 -1.65 -13.51 -13.57
C THR A 147 -0.43 -13.82 -14.43
N LYS A 148 0.18 -12.81 -15.05
CA LYS A 148 1.38 -12.94 -15.89
C LYS A 148 2.61 -13.31 -15.07
N ALA A 149 2.83 -12.62 -13.95
CA ALA A 149 3.98 -12.82 -13.06
C ALA A 149 3.95 -14.25 -12.47
N LEU A 150 2.79 -14.68 -11.95
CA LEU A 150 2.63 -16.00 -11.37
C LEU A 150 2.87 -17.09 -12.43
N ARG A 151 2.33 -16.94 -13.65
CA ARG A 151 2.60 -17.89 -14.73
C ARG A 151 4.08 -17.89 -15.12
N SER A 152 4.72 -16.72 -15.21
CA SER A 152 6.16 -16.61 -15.49
C SER A 152 6.96 -17.37 -14.44
N LEU A 153 6.66 -17.13 -13.16
CA LEU A 153 7.30 -17.76 -12.02
C LEU A 153 7.22 -19.30 -12.12
N PHE A 154 6.03 -19.86 -12.29
CA PHE A 154 5.81 -21.32 -12.35
C PHE A 154 6.34 -21.99 -13.62
N THR A 155 6.59 -21.24 -14.68
CA THR A 155 7.10 -21.81 -15.94
C THR A 155 8.62 -21.66 -16.10
N THR A 156 9.25 -20.67 -15.45
CA THR A 156 10.66 -20.35 -15.63
C THR A 156 11.51 -20.72 -14.42
N CYS A 157 10.98 -20.60 -13.20
CA CYS A 157 11.69 -20.94 -11.99
C CYS A 157 11.66 -22.46 -11.74
N LYS A 158 12.82 -23.01 -11.39
CA LYS A 158 12.97 -24.45 -11.11
C LYS A 158 13.10 -24.76 -9.63
N ASP A 159 13.39 -23.74 -8.82
CA ASP A 159 13.51 -23.90 -7.38
C ASP A 159 12.13 -23.74 -6.71
N PRO A 160 11.58 -24.80 -6.12
CA PRO A 160 10.27 -24.73 -5.48
C PRO A 160 10.23 -23.81 -4.26
N ILE A 161 11.38 -23.57 -3.60
CA ILE A 161 11.46 -22.64 -2.47
C ILE A 161 11.37 -21.22 -2.98
N GLU A 162 12.06 -20.88 -4.07
CA GLU A 162 11.94 -19.56 -4.71
C GLU A 162 10.52 -19.34 -5.24
N VAL A 163 9.88 -20.37 -5.83
CA VAL A 163 8.48 -20.27 -6.26
C VAL A 163 7.57 -19.96 -5.08
N LEU A 164 7.71 -20.69 -3.98
CA LEU A 164 6.92 -20.43 -2.76
C LEU A 164 7.15 -19.02 -2.24
N ALA A 165 8.41 -18.62 -2.08
CA ALA A 165 8.78 -17.31 -1.56
C ALA A 165 8.14 -16.16 -2.36
N TRP A 166 8.27 -16.18 -3.69
CA TRP A 166 7.69 -15.15 -4.54
C TRP A 166 6.16 -15.23 -4.72
N THR A 167 5.55 -16.38 -4.46
CA THR A 167 4.08 -16.49 -4.45
C THR A 167 3.48 -15.85 -3.20
N GLU A 168 4.22 -15.87 -2.09
CA GLU A 168 3.79 -15.33 -0.80
C GLU A 168 4.23 -13.88 -0.56
N THR A 169 5.18 -13.37 -1.34
CA THR A 169 5.64 -11.97 -1.27
C THR A 169 4.80 -11.08 -2.17
#